data_75b8026187dc661570f13471ca231aac
#
_entry.id   75b8026187dc661570f13471ca231aac
#
_cell.length_a   1.000
_cell.length_b   1.000
_cell.length_c   1.000
_cell.angle_alpha   90.00
_cell.angle_beta   90.00
_cell.angle_gamma   90.00
#
_symmetry.space_group_name_H-M   'P 1'
#
loop_
_entity.id
_entity.type
_entity.pdbx_description
1 polymer ?
#
loop_
_entity_poly.entity_id
_entity_poly.type
_entity_poly.pdbx_seq_one_letter_code
_entity_poly.pdbx_strand_id
1 'polypeptide(L)'
;MSPLLTVTEVEAVARAAHEGQTDKAGRPYAEHLRAVAEGVRARGGDAEQIAAAWLHDSVEDDALTERWLREAELSRRTKDIVLAVTKRAGETPEAYAGRVLATPGALLVKEADLAHNADPARLAVLDEATRARLTEKYARMRALLGLGVSD
;
A
#
# COMPACT_ATOMS: atom_id res chain seq x y z
N MET A 1 24.70 7.10 15.77
CA MET A 1 23.91 6.43 14.71
C MET A 1 22.71 5.76 15.34
N SER A 2 21.51 6.18 14.98
CA SER A 2 20.29 5.57 15.52
C SER A 2 19.97 4.27 14.79
N PRO A 3 19.53 3.23 15.51
CA PRO A 3 19.10 2.01 14.84
C PRO A 3 17.83 2.25 14.01
N LEU A 4 17.66 1.45 12.97
CA LEU A 4 16.44 1.51 12.16
C LEU A 4 15.25 1.01 12.97
N LEU A 5 14.07 1.54 12.65
CA LEU A 5 12.83 1.06 13.23
C LEU A 5 12.60 -0.40 12.84
N THR A 6 12.15 -1.20 13.79
CA THR A 6 11.75 -2.58 13.52
C THR A 6 10.38 -2.59 12.85
N VAL A 7 10.01 -3.72 12.25
CA VAL A 7 8.66 -3.88 11.67
C VAL A 7 7.59 -3.63 12.73
N THR A 8 7.78 -4.14 13.96
CA THR A 8 6.83 -3.92 15.05
C THR A 8 6.69 -2.44 15.40
N GLU A 9 7.80 -1.69 15.41
CA GLU A 9 7.76 -0.25 15.65
C GLU A 9 7.06 0.49 14.51
N VAL A 10 7.31 0.10 13.26
CA VAL A 10 6.64 0.68 12.09
C VAL A 10 5.15 0.40 12.15
N GLU A 11 4.75 -0.81 12.50
CA GLU A 11 3.34 -1.15 12.70
C GLU A 11 2.68 -0.23 13.71
N ALA A 12 3.33 0.02 14.85
CA ALA A 12 2.79 0.90 15.89
C ALA A 12 2.62 2.33 15.37
N VAL A 13 3.60 2.85 14.62
CA VAL A 13 3.52 4.18 14.01
C VAL A 13 2.36 4.25 13.02
N ALA A 14 2.22 3.26 12.15
CA ALA A 14 1.16 3.23 11.14
C ALA A 14 -0.22 3.16 11.79
N ARG A 15 -0.40 2.33 12.80
CA ARG A 15 -1.68 2.22 13.52
C ARG A 15 -2.06 3.54 14.19
N ALA A 16 -1.10 4.19 14.83
CA ALA A 16 -1.34 5.48 15.49
C ALA A 16 -1.68 6.57 14.46
N ALA A 17 -0.96 6.61 13.34
CA ALA A 17 -1.16 7.60 12.28
C ALA A 17 -2.54 7.49 11.62
N HIS A 18 -3.07 6.28 11.49
CA HIS A 18 -4.37 6.02 10.87
C HIS A 18 -5.50 5.84 11.88
N GLU A 19 -5.25 6.16 13.16
CA GLU A 19 -6.28 6.02 14.20
C GLU A 19 -7.52 6.84 13.84
N GLY A 20 -8.68 6.21 13.94
CA GLY A 20 -9.95 6.85 13.60
C GLY A 20 -10.29 6.87 12.12
N GLN A 21 -9.34 6.53 11.24
CA GLN A 21 -9.60 6.43 9.81
C GLN A 21 -10.31 5.12 9.49
N THR A 22 -11.32 5.21 8.61
CA THR A 22 -12.05 4.02 8.14
C THR A 22 -11.91 3.89 6.63
N ASP A 23 -12.11 2.68 6.12
CA ASP A 23 -12.17 2.42 4.69
C ASP A 23 -13.59 2.69 4.15
N LYS A 24 -13.80 2.46 2.84
CA LYS A 24 -15.11 2.69 2.20
C LYS A 24 -16.22 1.82 2.75
N ALA A 25 -15.88 0.70 3.39
CA ALA A 25 -16.84 -0.20 4.02
C ALA A 25 -17.08 0.14 5.51
N GLY A 26 -16.46 1.20 6.02
CA GLY A 26 -16.58 1.61 7.42
C GLY A 26 -15.72 0.82 8.39
N ARG A 27 -14.78 0.00 7.91
CA ARG A 27 -13.88 -0.79 8.74
C ARG A 27 -12.65 0.03 9.14
N PRO A 28 -12.05 -0.24 10.32
CA PRO A 28 -10.80 0.45 10.70
C PRO A 28 -9.74 0.28 9.61
N TYR A 29 -9.12 1.40 9.22
CA TYR A 29 -8.14 1.38 8.11
C TYR A 29 -6.93 0.50 8.41
N ALA A 30 -6.57 0.35 9.69
CA ALA A 30 -5.48 -0.53 10.10
C ALA A 30 -5.67 -1.99 9.67
N GLU A 31 -6.91 -2.44 9.47
CA GLU A 31 -7.17 -3.79 8.97
C GLU A 31 -6.63 -3.98 7.56
N HIS A 32 -6.79 -2.96 6.69
CA HIS A 32 -6.23 -2.98 5.34
C HIS A 32 -4.71 -3.00 5.40
N LEU A 33 -4.11 -2.15 6.22
CA LEU A 33 -2.65 -2.10 6.37
C LEU A 33 -2.08 -3.45 6.82
N ARG A 34 -2.73 -4.06 7.80
CA ARG A 34 -2.35 -5.39 8.28
C ARG A 34 -2.46 -6.44 7.19
N ALA A 35 -3.56 -6.44 6.44
CA ALA A 35 -3.77 -7.40 5.36
C ALA A 35 -2.71 -7.27 4.28
N VAL A 36 -2.32 -6.04 3.92
CA VAL A 36 -1.26 -5.80 2.94
C VAL A 36 0.08 -6.29 3.46
N ALA A 37 0.41 -6.01 4.72
CA ALA A 37 1.65 -6.49 5.35
C ALA A 37 1.71 -8.01 5.39
N GLU A 38 0.62 -8.68 5.76
CA GLU A 38 0.53 -10.13 5.75
C GLU A 38 0.62 -10.69 4.33
N GLY A 39 0.00 -10.02 3.36
CA GLY A 39 0.08 -10.40 1.96
C GLY A 39 1.49 -10.33 1.41
N VAL A 40 2.26 -9.33 1.80
CA VAL A 40 3.67 -9.19 1.43
C VAL A 40 4.47 -10.35 2.05
N ARG A 41 4.24 -10.64 3.31
CA ARG A 41 4.91 -11.75 3.99
C ARG A 41 4.61 -13.07 3.31
N ALA A 42 3.36 -13.33 2.99
CA ALA A 42 2.92 -14.58 2.35
C ALA A 42 3.55 -14.76 0.96
N ARG A 43 3.91 -13.66 0.29
CA ARG A 43 4.56 -13.67 -1.03
C ARG A 43 6.09 -13.71 -0.94
N GLY A 44 6.64 -13.91 0.26
CA GLY A 44 8.08 -13.99 0.46
C GLY A 44 8.78 -12.65 0.59
N GLY A 45 8.05 -11.58 0.85
CA GLY A 45 8.63 -10.25 1.06
C GLY A 45 9.52 -10.18 2.29
N ASP A 46 10.53 -9.33 2.24
CA ASP A 46 11.47 -9.13 3.35
C ASP A 46 10.95 -8.07 4.34
N ALA A 47 11.72 -7.86 5.41
CA ALA A 47 11.35 -6.91 6.47
C ALA A 47 11.16 -5.48 5.95
N GLU A 48 11.98 -5.04 4.99
CA GLU A 48 11.85 -3.71 4.41
C GLU A 48 10.55 -3.56 3.61
N GLN A 49 10.17 -4.59 2.87
CA GLN A 49 8.91 -4.60 2.13
C GLN A 49 7.70 -4.67 3.07
N ILE A 50 7.79 -5.43 4.15
CA ILE A 50 6.71 -5.51 5.15
C ILE A 50 6.54 -4.15 5.84
N ALA A 51 7.64 -3.49 6.22
CA ALA A 51 7.58 -2.14 6.78
C ALA A 51 6.94 -1.15 5.80
N ALA A 52 7.34 -1.22 4.53
CA ALA A 52 6.74 -0.37 3.49
C ALA A 52 5.24 -0.64 3.33
N ALA A 53 4.81 -1.89 3.48
CA ALA A 53 3.39 -2.25 3.41
C ALA A 53 2.58 -1.54 4.50
N TRP A 54 3.08 -1.48 5.73
CA TRP A 54 2.42 -0.76 6.82
C TRP A 54 2.30 0.74 6.54
N LEU A 55 3.25 1.32 5.81
CA LEU A 55 3.31 2.75 5.54
C LEU A 55 2.78 3.14 4.16
N HIS A 56 2.36 2.17 3.32
CA HIS A 56 2.14 2.41 1.90
C HIS A 56 1.09 3.48 1.58
N ASP A 57 0.11 3.70 2.44
CA ASP A 57 -0.91 4.72 2.25
C ASP A 57 -0.73 5.94 3.15
N SER A 58 0.30 5.96 4.00
CA SER A 58 0.43 6.99 5.03
C SER A 58 0.64 8.39 4.47
N VAL A 59 1.45 8.54 3.43
CA VAL A 59 1.72 9.84 2.81
C VAL A 59 0.55 10.23 1.92
N GLU A 60 0.01 9.31 1.14
CA GLU A 60 -1.12 9.57 0.24
C GLU A 60 -2.37 10.02 1.02
N ASP A 61 -2.61 9.43 2.18
CA ASP A 61 -3.77 9.73 3.02
C ASP A 61 -3.52 10.87 4.01
N ASP A 62 -2.38 11.53 3.94
CA ASP A 62 -1.97 12.60 4.85
C ASP A 62 -1.90 12.18 6.33
N ALA A 63 -1.81 10.88 6.60
CA ALA A 63 -1.63 10.36 7.95
C ALA A 63 -0.23 10.67 8.48
N LEU A 64 0.76 10.65 7.59
CA LEU A 64 2.14 11.06 7.85
C LEU A 64 2.59 11.95 6.70
N THR A 65 3.58 12.82 6.97
CA THR A 65 4.11 13.69 5.92
C THR A 65 5.25 13.02 5.17
N GLU A 66 5.51 13.48 3.93
CA GLU A 66 6.69 13.06 3.19
C GLU A 66 7.97 13.41 3.95
N ARG A 67 7.98 14.56 4.64
CA ARG A 67 9.09 14.97 5.49
C ARG A 67 9.34 13.96 6.61
N TRP A 68 8.27 13.51 7.29
CA TRP A 68 8.41 12.49 8.31
C TRP A 68 9.08 11.24 7.75
N LEU A 69 8.62 10.78 6.58
CA LEU A 69 9.18 9.61 5.92
C LEU A 69 10.67 9.77 5.62
N ARG A 70 11.05 10.93 5.08
CA ARG A 70 12.46 11.20 4.75
C ARG A 70 13.35 11.22 5.98
N GLU A 71 12.87 11.75 7.10
CA GLU A 71 13.63 11.88 8.34
C GLU A 71 13.57 10.64 9.22
N ALA A 72 12.66 9.70 8.97
CA ALA A 72 12.48 8.51 9.78
C ALA A 72 13.70 7.60 9.71
N GLU A 73 13.93 6.85 10.79
CA GLU A 73 14.99 5.86 10.88
C GLU A 73 14.58 4.57 10.14
N LEU A 74 14.49 4.68 8.83
CA LEU A 74 14.14 3.61 7.92
C LEU A 74 15.21 3.49 6.85
N SER A 75 15.35 2.28 6.27
CA SER A 75 16.29 2.10 5.18
C SER A 75 15.86 2.91 3.95
N ARG A 76 16.82 3.26 3.11
CA ARG A 76 16.56 3.94 1.84
C ARG A 76 15.56 3.15 1.00
N ARG A 77 15.73 1.84 0.94
CA ARG A 77 14.88 0.96 0.16
C ARG A 77 13.42 1.02 0.64
N THR A 78 13.18 0.98 1.96
CA THR A 78 11.83 1.11 2.51
C THR A 78 11.20 2.44 2.12
N LYS A 79 11.93 3.53 2.24
CA LYS A 79 11.45 4.87 1.87
C LYS A 79 11.12 4.97 0.39
N ASP A 80 11.98 4.43 -0.46
CA ASP A 80 11.79 4.44 -1.91
C ASP A 80 10.54 3.64 -2.30
N ILE A 81 10.30 2.51 -1.67
CA ILE A 81 9.09 1.71 -1.92
C ILE A 81 7.84 2.48 -1.55
N VAL A 82 7.80 3.08 -0.36
CA VAL A 82 6.63 3.87 0.09
C VAL A 82 6.34 5.00 -0.89
N LEU A 83 7.37 5.74 -1.31
CA LEU A 83 7.20 6.83 -2.27
C LEU A 83 6.76 6.33 -3.64
N ALA A 84 7.26 5.17 -4.08
CA ALA A 84 6.88 4.60 -5.36
C ALA A 84 5.40 4.25 -5.43
N VAL A 85 4.82 3.76 -4.33
CA VAL A 85 3.40 3.37 -4.28
C VAL A 85 2.48 4.52 -3.85
N THR A 86 3.04 5.70 -3.56
CA THR A 86 2.29 6.91 -3.26
C THR A 86 1.93 7.63 -4.57
N LYS A 87 0.65 7.82 -4.85
CA LYS A 87 0.20 8.53 -6.06
C LYS A 87 0.52 10.01 -5.96
N ARG A 88 0.79 10.61 -7.10
CA ARG A 88 1.07 12.05 -7.22
C ARG A 88 -0.11 12.75 -7.90
N ALA A 89 -0.36 14.01 -7.51
CA ALA A 89 -1.41 14.81 -8.13
C ALA A 89 -1.19 14.91 -9.65
N GLY A 90 -2.26 14.68 -10.42
CA GLY A 90 -2.20 14.76 -11.88
C GLY A 90 -1.48 13.61 -12.59
N GLU A 91 -1.05 12.62 -11.86
CA GLU A 91 -0.33 11.48 -12.43
C GLU A 91 -1.28 10.50 -13.13
N THR A 92 -0.91 10.04 -14.32
CA THR A 92 -1.68 9.01 -15.03
C THR A 92 -1.43 7.63 -14.40
N PRO A 93 -2.39 6.67 -14.55
CA PRO A 93 -2.16 5.30 -14.11
C PRO A 93 -0.92 4.67 -14.75
N GLU A 94 -0.64 5.00 -16.01
CA GLU A 94 0.54 4.49 -16.74
C GLU A 94 1.84 5.00 -16.12
N ALA A 95 1.91 6.28 -15.77
CA ALA A 95 3.09 6.87 -15.13
C ALA A 95 3.31 6.28 -13.75
N TYR A 96 2.24 6.11 -12.98
CA TYR A 96 2.29 5.48 -11.67
C TYR A 96 2.82 4.04 -11.77
N ALA A 97 2.24 3.25 -12.67
CA ALA A 97 2.67 1.87 -12.87
C ALA A 97 4.14 1.78 -13.29
N GLY A 98 4.59 2.68 -14.16
CA GLY A 98 5.98 2.75 -14.58
C GLY A 98 6.93 3.01 -13.40
N ARG A 99 6.55 3.89 -12.48
CA ARG A 99 7.35 4.18 -11.30
C ARG A 99 7.42 2.97 -10.35
N VAL A 100 6.29 2.29 -10.13
CA VAL A 100 6.25 1.08 -9.31
C VAL A 100 7.19 0.01 -9.90
N LEU A 101 7.09 -0.21 -11.21
CA LEU A 101 7.92 -1.21 -11.89
C LEU A 101 9.40 -0.86 -11.86
N ALA A 102 9.73 0.44 -11.88
CA ALA A 102 11.12 0.90 -11.89
C ALA A 102 11.78 0.87 -10.50
N THR A 103 11.00 0.73 -9.44
CA THR A 103 11.51 0.77 -8.06
C THR A 103 11.65 -0.64 -7.50
N PRO A 104 12.88 -1.11 -7.22
CA PRO A 104 13.08 -2.47 -6.70
C PRO A 104 12.29 -2.71 -5.42
N GLY A 105 11.52 -3.79 -5.38
CA GLY A 105 10.72 -4.20 -4.23
C GLY A 105 9.31 -3.63 -4.17
N ALA A 106 9.00 -2.59 -4.95
CA ALA A 106 7.69 -1.93 -4.88
C ALA A 106 6.56 -2.77 -5.46
N LEU A 107 6.82 -3.54 -6.51
CA LEU A 107 5.78 -4.34 -7.16
C LEU A 107 5.10 -5.32 -6.22
N LEU A 108 5.88 -6.00 -5.38
CA LEU A 108 5.34 -6.98 -4.42
C LEU A 108 4.37 -6.32 -3.44
N VAL A 109 4.72 -5.14 -2.95
CA VAL A 109 3.86 -4.37 -2.05
C VAL A 109 2.57 -3.95 -2.75
N LYS A 110 2.67 -3.43 -3.97
CA LYS A 110 1.49 -3.03 -4.74
C LYS A 110 0.61 -4.22 -5.10
N GLU A 111 1.20 -5.36 -5.41
CA GLU A 111 0.44 -6.59 -5.66
C GLU A 111 -0.39 -7.00 -4.45
N ALA A 112 0.19 -6.98 -3.25
CA ALA A 112 -0.52 -7.30 -2.02
C ALA A 112 -1.64 -6.29 -1.73
N ASP A 113 -1.40 -5.00 -1.99
CA ASP A 113 -2.41 -3.96 -1.87
C ASP A 113 -3.59 -4.20 -2.81
N LEU A 114 -3.32 -4.47 -4.08
CA LEU A 114 -4.35 -4.77 -5.06
C LEU A 114 -5.15 -6.02 -4.71
N ALA A 115 -4.48 -7.06 -4.21
CA ALA A 115 -5.15 -8.31 -3.84
C ALA A 115 -6.16 -8.07 -2.71
N HIS A 116 -5.81 -7.29 -1.70
CA HIS A 116 -6.72 -6.99 -0.61
C HIS A 116 -7.85 -6.06 -1.06
N ASN A 117 -7.54 -5.03 -1.85
CA ASN A 117 -8.54 -4.11 -2.37
C ASN A 117 -9.56 -4.82 -3.25
N ALA A 118 -9.15 -5.82 -4.02
CA ALA A 118 -10.00 -6.56 -4.93
C ALA A 118 -10.65 -7.79 -4.28
N ASP A 119 -10.42 -8.02 -2.99
CA ASP A 119 -11.03 -9.15 -2.27
C ASP A 119 -12.56 -9.09 -2.44
N PRO A 120 -13.19 -10.15 -2.97
CA PRO A 120 -14.63 -10.18 -3.17
C PRO A 120 -15.44 -9.86 -1.92
N ALA A 121 -14.98 -10.27 -0.74
CA ALA A 121 -15.67 -9.99 0.52
C ALA A 121 -15.68 -8.48 0.83
N ARG A 122 -14.59 -7.78 0.51
CA ARG A 122 -14.53 -6.32 0.68
C ARG A 122 -15.43 -5.59 -0.32
N LEU A 123 -15.40 -6.01 -1.57
CA LEU A 123 -16.18 -5.40 -2.63
C LEU A 123 -17.68 -5.63 -2.45
N ALA A 124 -18.06 -6.78 -1.89
CA ALA A 124 -19.46 -7.18 -1.74
C ALA A 124 -20.28 -6.23 -0.86
N VAL A 125 -19.66 -5.52 0.08
CA VAL A 125 -20.35 -4.61 0.98
C VAL A 125 -20.54 -3.21 0.40
N LEU A 126 -19.98 -2.95 -0.77
CA LEU A 126 -20.10 -1.67 -1.46
C LEU A 126 -21.30 -1.66 -2.38
N ASP A 127 -21.83 -0.47 -2.70
CA ASP A 127 -22.91 -0.36 -3.68
C ASP A 127 -22.42 -0.85 -5.07
N GLU A 128 -23.38 -1.20 -5.92
CA GLU A 128 -23.08 -1.81 -7.22
C GLU A 128 -22.20 -0.92 -8.11
N ALA A 129 -22.51 0.37 -8.18
CA ALA A 129 -21.75 1.31 -9.02
C ALA A 129 -20.31 1.47 -8.55
N THR A 130 -20.09 1.60 -7.23
CA THR A 130 -18.77 1.71 -6.64
C THR A 130 -17.97 0.43 -6.85
N ARG A 131 -18.62 -0.73 -6.64
CA ARG A 131 -17.98 -2.04 -6.83
C ARG A 131 -17.52 -2.22 -8.27
N ALA A 132 -18.38 -1.91 -9.23
CA ALA A 132 -18.05 -2.04 -10.66
C ALA A 132 -16.87 -1.13 -11.04
N ARG A 133 -16.88 0.12 -10.59
CA ARG A 133 -15.81 1.08 -10.85
C ARG A 133 -14.48 0.63 -10.29
N LEU A 134 -14.48 0.16 -9.05
CA LEU A 134 -13.24 -0.30 -8.38
C LEU A 134 -12.72 -1.59 -9.00
N THR A 135 -13.60 -2.53 -9.34
CA THR A 135 -13.20 -3.78 -10.00
C THR A 135 -12.46 -3.49 -11.30
N GLU A 136 -13.00 -2.58 -12.11
CA GLU A 136 -12.36 -2.18 -13.37
C GLU A 136 -11.03 -1.47 -13.12
N LYS A 137 -10.98 -0.57 -12.15
CA LYS A 137 -9.78 0.18 -11.78
C LYS A 137 -8.64 -0.78 -11.36
N TYR A 138 -8.94 -1.75 -10.51
CA TYR A 138 -7.94 -2.70 -10.03
C TYR A 138 -7.47 -3.63 -11.14
N ALA A 139 -8.39 -4.09 -11.99
CA ALA A 139 -8.03 -4.94 -13.13
C ALA A 139 -7.10 -4.20 -14.10
N ARG A 140 -7.37 -2.94 -14.37
CA ARG A 140 -6.53 -2.10 -15.23
C ARG A 140 -5.13 -1.94 -14.64
N MET A 141 -5.03 -1.66 -13.34
CA MET A 141 -3.73 -1.52 -12.69
C MET A 141 -2.94 -2.83 -12.73
N ARG A 142 -3.58 -3.97 -12.49
CA ARG A 142 -2.92 -5.28 -12.61
C ARG A 142 -2.36 -5.47 -14.02
N ALA A 143 -3.12 -5.11 -15.04
CA ALA A 143 -2.66 -5.21 -16.43
C ALA A 143 -1.45 -4.31 -16.70
N LEU A 144 -1.49 -3.07 -16.22
CA LEU A 144 -0.38 -2.12 -16.39
C LEU A 144 0.89 -2.58 -15.69
N LEU A 145 0.75 -3.29 -14.57
CA LEU A 145 1.89 -3.82 -13.80
C LEU A 145 2.37 -5.18 -14.31
N GLY A 146 1.72 -5.75 -15.32
CA GLY A 146 2.07 -7.06 -15.83
C GLY A 146 1.69 -8.21 -14.92
N LEU A 147 0.77 -7.99 -13.98
CA LEU A 147 0.28 -9.02 -13.08
C LEU A 147 -0.83 -9.81 -13.76
N GLY A 148 -0.88 -11.12 -13.51
CA GLY A 148 -1.93 -11.96 -14.06
C GLY A 148 -3.30 -11.67 -13.47
N VAL A 149 -4.30 -12.42 -13.95
CA VAL A 149 -5.66 -12.34 -13.41
C VAL A 149 -5.62 -12.76 -11.94
N SER A 150 -6.35 -12.02 -11.10
CA SER A 150 -6.47 -12.36 -9.68
C SER A 150 -7.28 -13.65 -9.52
N ASP A 151 -6.71 -14.60 -8.83
CA ASP A 151 -7.40 -15.86 -8.53
C ASP A 151 -8.41 -15.66 -7.39
#